data_b035595a318245def178c5e3aceebcd5
#
_entry.id   b035595a318245def178c5e3aceebcd5
#
_cell.length_a   1.000
_cell.length_b   1.000
_cell.length_c   1.000
_cell.angle_alpha   90.00
_cell.angle_beta   90.00
_cell.angle_gamma   90.00
#
_symmetry.space_group_name_H-M   'P 1'
#
loop_
_entity.id
_entity.type
_entity.pdbx_description
1 polymer ?
#
loop_
_entity_poly.entity_id
_entity_poly.type
_entity_poly.pdbx_seq_one_letter_code
_entity_poly.pdbx_strand_id
1 'polypeptide(L)'
;MPFLRFIRLPAAVKALISVLAALIIFAASAFSTFTTSAQASRYMLPGDEIFSDTAGEHWTAGFAKTVLTPDDVGEKTYYIAGYNSNNPAKGVLDDMYARAIYLDDNTGRGGVVLCAVDCVGLSRHDVNEIRKSVIESGKIPGLKSINICATHTHSAIDTQGLWGKSYVSDGKDKAFQSSLKEKTAATILAAYAARKDGNLYYGTADIAEKLADTRTPIDYNPLLTRFRFVPADGSAELYLVNMSCHPELLGRGTTKISADFPAYMGREIAAQTGGEYMFVNGAIGGQISSDRIEDVLKDPTLDCEAYMKDYGKEIGQIVCGIREERALAPLLNIRSQSVSALCENTIFRLGKVIKILNNDIEKRPFSTKMYILTEISYLELGARQVGMFLMPGELYSELYSGNFLPAAESANGFDADYKPLSAMTDCDHSFVIGLCNDALGYIIPDNDFLNNEWLGYFDICKDQFGRTHYEETNSVGPNEARVLLESMDALTSSVRG
;
A
#
# COMPACT_ATOMS: atom_id res chain seq x y z
N MET A 1 -7.02 -16.80 -0.46
CA MET A 1 -7.97 -15.72 -0.74
C MET A 1 -9.39 -16.20 -0.56
N PRO A 2 -10.27 -15.40 0.04
CA PRO A 2 -11.69 -15.77 0.21
C PRO A 2 -12.33 -16.12 -1.12
N PHE A 3 -11.94 -15.46 -2.21
CA PHE A 3 -12.44 -15.70 -3.56
C PHE A 3 -12.10 -17.06 -4.17
N LEU A 4 -11.01 -17.73 -3.80
CA LEU A 4 -10.66 -19.04 -4.33
C LEU A 4 -11.73 -20.13 -4.04
N ARG A 5 -12.50 -19.99 -2.94
CA ARG A 5 -13.65 -20.88 -2.66
C ARG A 5 -14.87 -20.51 -3.50
N PHE A 6 -15.07 -19.22 -3.77
CA PHE A 6 -16.15 -18.75 -4.65
C PHE A 6 -15.91 -19.26 -6.09
N ILE A 7 -14.68 -19.19 -6.56
CA ILE A 7 -14.24 -19.70 -7.86
C ILE A 7 -14.55 -21.19 -8.05
N ARG A 8 -14.57 -21.98 -6.96
CA ARG A 8 -14.94 -23.41 -6.98
C ARG A 8 -16.44 -23.70 -7.02
N LEU A 9 -17.31 -22.68 -6.95
CA LEU A 9 -18.75 -22.87 -7.06
C LEU A 9 -19.14 -23.25 -8.51
N PRO A 10 -20.20 -24.05 -8.71
CA PRO A 10 -20.74 -24.31 -10.05
C PRO A 10 -21.10 -23.00 -10.77
N ALA A 11 -20.89 -22.96 -12.09
CA ALA A 11 -21.13 -21.77 -12.89
C ALA A 11 -22.57 -21.21 -12.74
N ALA A 12 -23.57 -22.09 -12.65
CA ALA A 12 -24.96 -21.68 -12.41
C ALA A 12 -25.16 -20.96 -11.07
N VAL A 13 -24.43 -21.38 -10.02
CA VAL A 13 -24.49 -20.72 -8.69
C VAL A 13 -23.79 -19.36 -8.77
N LYS A 14 -22.67 -19.26 -9.44
CA LYS A 14 -21.98 -17.99 -9.65
C LYS A 14 -22.86 -17.02 -10.45
N ALA A 15 -23.49 -17.48 -11.54
CA ALA A 15 -24.41 -16.67 -12.34
C ALA A 15 -25.60 -16.14 -11.50
N LEU A 16 -26.20 -17.00 -10.67
CA LEU A 16 -27.30 -16.60 -9.78
C LEU A 16 -26.83 -15.52 -8.78
N ILE A 17 -25.65 -15.69 -8.18
CA ILE A 17 -25.07 -14.70 -7.27
C ILE A 17 -24.79 -13.38 -7.99
N SER A 18 -24.25 -13.43 -9.22
CA SER A 18 -24.02 -12.23 -10.03
C SER A 18 -25.30 -11.46 -10.31
N VAL A 19 -26.37 -12.15 -10.68
CA VAL A 19 -27.70 -11.54 -10.92
C VAL A 19 -28.25 -10.94 -9.64
N LEU A 20 -28.20 -11.66 -8.53
CA LEU A 20 -28.67 -11.15 -7.22
C LEU A 20 -27.85 -9.94 -6.76
N ALA A 21 -26.53 -9.98 -6.91
CA ALA A 21 -25.66 -8.85 -6.61
C ALA A 21 -26.01 -7.63 -7.46
N ALA A 22 -26.20 -7.79 -8.77
CA ALA A 22 -26.60 -6.73 -9.66
C ALA A 22 -27.96 -6.11 -9.27
N LEU A 23 -28.93 -6.93 -8.89
CA LEU A 23 -30.25 -6.46 -8.42
C LEU A 23 -30.16 -5.69 -7.11
N ILE A 24 -29.35 -6.17 -6.15
CA ILE A 24 -29.12 -5.50 -4.87
C ILE A 24 -28.44 -4.14 -5.10
N ILE A 25 -27.39 -4.10 -5.94
CA ILE A 25 -26.67 -2.88 -6.28
C ILE A 25 -27.60 -1.88 -6.98
N PHE A 26 -28.39 -2.34 -7.93
CA PHE A 26 -29.38 -1.49 -8.62
C PHE A 26 -30.39 -0.90 -7.64
N ALA A 27 -30.99 -1.73 -6.78
CA ALA A 27 -31.93 -1.28 -5.76
C ALA A 27 -31.29 -0.27 -4.79
N ALA A 28 -30.09 -0.57 -4.26
CA ALA A 28 -29.36 0.32 -3.37
C ALA A 28 -28.98 1.65 -4.04
N SER A 29 -28.61 1.62 -5.33
CA SER A 29 -28.30 2.83 -6.11
C SER A 29 -29.54 3.69 -6.35
N ALA A 30 -30.68 3.08 -6.59
CA ALA A 30 -31.95 3.78 -6.80
C ALA A 30 -32.48 4.47 -5.52
N PHE A 31 -32.22 3.87 -4.34
CA PHE A 31 -32.66 4.38 -3.03
C PHE A 31 -31.61 5.24 -2.31
N SER A 32 -30.35 5.31 -2.79
CA SER A 32 -29.34 6.09 -2.11
C SER A 32 -29.50 7.59 -2.37
N THR A 33 -30.17 8.24 -1.43
CA THR A 33 -30.27 9.70 -1.38
C THR A 33 -28.89 10.38 -1.22
N PHE A 34 -28.67 11.34 -2.03
CA PHE A 34 -27.62 12.34 -2.15
C PHE A 34 -26.93 12.76 -0.86
N THR A 35 -25.85 12.13 -0.49
CA THR A 35 -24.85 12.70 0.41
C THR A 35 -23.52 12.72 -0.31
N THR A 36 -23.09 13.89 -0.74
CA THR A 36 -21.70 14.11 -1.18
C THR A 36 -20.78 13.95 0.01
N SER A 37 -19.74 13.14 -0.11
CA SER A 37 -18.70 13.06 0.93
C SER A 37 -17.77 14.28 0.84
N ALA A 38 -18.33 15.49 0.95
CA ALA A 38 -17.54 16.73 1.11
C ALA A 38 -16.62 16.67 2.36
N GLN A 39 -16.82 15.68 3.21
CA GLN A 39 -16.03 15.46 4.42
C GLN A 39 -14.69 14.77 4.15
N ALA A 40 -14.57 13.96 3.08
CA ALA A 40 -13.36 13.20 2.79
C ALA A 40 -12.17 14.07 2.37
N SER A 41 -12.40 15.20 1.71
CA SER A 41 -11.35 16.15 1.33
C SER A 41 -10.86 17.04 2.46
N ARG A 42 -11.61 17.11 3.59
CA ARG A 42 -11.29 18.04 4.70
C ARG A 42 -9.98 17.70 5.42
N TYR A 43 -9.60 16.44 5.44
CA TYR A 43 -8.41 15.96 6.13
C TYR A 43 -7.27 15.61 5.18
N MET A 44 -7.45 15.80 3.88
CA MET A 44 -6.36 15.75 2.93
C MET A 44 -5.57 17.05 3.01
N LEU A 45 -4.29 16.92 3.32
CA LEU A 45 -3.34 18.02 3.31
C LEU A 45 -2.67 18.03 1.93
N PRO A 46 -2.88 19.06 1.10
CA PRO A 46 -2.46 19.04 -0.32
C PRO A 46 -0.94 19.20 -0.52
N GLY A 47 -0.21 19.54 0.55
CA GLY A 47 1.21 19.90 0.44
C GLY A 47 1.40 21.33 -0.11
N ASP A 48 2.51 21.55 -0.79
CA ASP A 48 2.80 22.86 -1.40
C ASP A 48 2.09 22.99 -2.75
N GLU A 49 1.58 24.18 -3.06
CA GLU A 49 1.03 24.49 -4.38
C GLU A 49 2.14 24.58 -5.43
N ILE A 50 3.29 25.12 -5.06
CA ILE A 50 4.48 25.25 -5.89
C ILE A 50 5.65 24.62 -5.16
N PHE A 51 6.43 23.76 -5.86
CA PHE A 51 7.66 23.22 -5.34
C PHE A 51 8.72 24.31 -5.19
N SER A 52 9.49 24.26 -4.10
CA SER A 52 10.60 25.16 -3.86
C SER A 52 11.90 24.55 -4.35
N ASP A 53 12.82 25.40 -4.82
CA ASP A 53 14.21 25.03 -5.11
C ASP A 53 15.16 25.51 -3.99
N THR A 54 14.62 26.14 -2.93
CA THR A 54 15.43 26.68 -1.81
C THR A 54 15.49 25.66 -0.68
N ALA A 55 16.67 25.10 -0.45
CA ALA A 55 16.94 24.18 0.63
C ALA A 55 17.08 24.90 1.98
N GLY A 56 16.72 24.21 3.06
CA GLY A 56 17.03 24.60 4.43
C GLY A 56 18.50 24.36 4.80
N GLU A 57 18.82 24.57 6.05
CA GLU A 57 20.20 24.40 6.55
C GLU A 57 20.47 22.95 6.98
N HIS A 58 19.48 22.24 7.49
CA HIS A 58 19.57 20.88 7.99
C HIS A 58 18.22 20.19 7.94
N TRP A 59 18.23 18.88 8.04
CA TRP A 59 17.02 18.09 8.23
C TRP A 59 16.63 18.00 9.69
N THR A 60 15.34 17.96 9.98
CA THR A 60 14.80 17.51 11.26
C THR A 60 13.96 16.26 11.02
N ALA A 61 14.25 15.19 11.75
CA ALA A 61 13.45 13.95 11.70
C ALA A 61 13.17 13.42 13.11
N GLY A 62 12.01 12.78 13.26
CA GLY A 62 11.64 12.08 14.48
C GLY A 62 10.95 10.77 14.19
N PHE A 63 11.11 9.81 15.09
CA PHE A 63 10.59 8.46 14.96
C PHE A 63 9.85 8.03 16.22
N ALA A 64 8.78 7.27 16.02
CA ALA A 64 8.13 6.50 17.08
C ALA A 64 7.52 5.21 16.51
N LYS A 65 7.37 4.21 17.37
CA LYS A 65 6.67 2.96 17.06
C LYS A 65 5.76 2.56 18.22
N THR A 66 4.64 1.93 17.89
CA THR A 66 3.67 1.42 18.87
C THR A 66 3.19 0.04 18.49
N VAL A 67 3.12 -0.88 19.44
CA VAL A 67 2.57 -2.21 19.25
C VAL A 67 1.06 -2.13 18.97
N LEU A 68 0.63 -2.78 17.91
CA LEU A 68 -0.77 -2.88 17.51
C LEU A 68 -1.40 -4.22 17.89
N THR A 69 -0.59 -5.27 18.08
CA THR A 69 -1.04 -6.62 18.42
C THR A 69 -1.91 -6.55 19.69
N PRO A 70 -3.13 -7.11 19.67
CA PRO A 70 -3.94 -7.23 20.88
C PRO A 70 -3.36 -8.27 21.84
N ASP A 71 -3.53 -8.04 23.14
CA ASP A 71 -3.04 -8.96 24.19
C ASP A 71 -3.90 -10.23 24.30
N ASP A 72 -5.13 -10.23 23.76
CA ASP A 72 -6.12 -11.31 23.85
C ASP A 72 -6.15 -12.21 22.59
N VAL A 73 -5.08 -12.21 21.79
CA VAL A 73 -4.94 -13.13 20.65
C VAL A 73 -4.94 -14.59 21.13
N GLY A 74 -5.83 -15.39 20.54
CA GLY A 74 -6.03 -16.79 20.94
C GLY A 74 -7.20 -16.97 21.92
N GLU A 75 -7.59 -15.94 22.67
CA GLU A 75 -8.79 -15.93 23.52
C GLU A 75 -9.99 -15.39 22.73
N LYS A 76 -9.79 -14.28 22.03
CA LYS A 76 -10.76 -13.66 21.12
C LYS A 76 -10.46 -14.04 19.67
N THR A 77 -11.48 -14.17 18.85
CA THR A 77 -11.34 -14.49 17.43
C THR A 77 -10.95 -13.24 16.65
N TYR A 78 -9.73 -13.25 16.09
CA TYR A 78 -9.25 -12.33 15.07
C TYR A 78 -8.98 -13.12 13.80
N TYR A 79 -9.39 -12.62 12.64
CA TYR A 79 -9.11 -13.26 11.36
C TYR A 79 -7.83 -12.71 10.75
N ILE A 80 -6.97 -13.61 10.24
CA ILE A 80 -5.75 -13.23 9.51
C ILE A 80 -6.13 -12.91 8.07
N ALA A 81 -5.66 -11.76 7.60
CA ALA A 81 -5.83 -11.30 6.22
C ALA A 81 -4.80 -11.90 5.26
N GLY A 82 -5.01 -11.72 3.97
CA GLY A 82 -4.08 -12.02 2.89
C GLY A 82 -4.47 -13.22 2.04
N TYR A 83 -4.75 -14.38 2.63
CA TYR A 83 -5.00 -15.60 1.85
C TYR A 83 -6.43 -16.16 2.01
N ASN A 84 -6.69 -16.84 3.09
CA ASN A 84 -7.93 -17.60 3.27
C ASN A 84 -8.93 -16.89 4.17
N SER A 85 -10.19 -16.82 3.76
CA SER A 85 -11.26 -16.49 4.70
C SER A 85 -11.40 -17.56 5.78
N ASN A 86 -11.99 -17.19 6.91
CA ASN A 86 -12.19 -18.08 8.04
C ASN A 86 -10.88 -18.69 8.58
N ASN A 87 -9.84 -17.87 8.65
CA ASN A 87 -8.53 -18.22 9.21
C ASN A 87 -8.32 -17.47 10.53
N PRO A 88 -8.83 -17.99 11.67
CA PRO A 88 -8.67 -17.35 12.96
C PRO A 88 -7.21 -17.45 13.44
N ALA A 89 -6.68 -16.34 13.98
CA ALA A 89 -5.39 -16.32 14.65
C ALA A 89 -5.42 -17.18 15.90
N LYS A 90 -4.37 -17.98 16.10
CA LYS A 90 -4.19 -18.87 17.27
C LYS A 90 -3.02 -18.47 18.15
N GLY A 91 -2.22 -17.51 17.72
CA GLY A 91 -1.06 -17.03 18.46
C GLY A 91 -0.34 -15.91 17.72
N VAL A 92 0.72 -15.43 18.33
CA VAL A 92 1.58 -14.36 17.84
C VAL A 92 2.98 -14.90 17.64
N LEU A 93 3.57 -14.68 16.47
CA LEU A 93 4.97 -14.97 16.19
C LEU A 93 5.84 -13.75 16.51
N ASP A 94 5.38 -12.59 16.05
CA ASP A 94 5.94 -11.29 16.35
C ASP A 94 4.85 -10.22 16.26
N ASP A 95 5.11 -9.06 16.87
CA ASP A 95 4.14 -8.00 16.99
C ASP A 95 3.95 -7.23 15.67
N MET A 96 2.71 -6.83 15.42
CA MET A 96 2.38 -5.78 14.46
C MET A 96 2.66 -4.40 15.08
N TYR A 97 3.15 -3.47 14.27
CA TYR A 97 3.46 -2.10 14.69
C TYR A 97 2.82 -1.05 13.79
N ALA A 98 2.53 0.12 14.36
CA ALA A 98 2.57 1.37 13.64
C ALA A 98 3.97 1.99 13.85
N ARG A 99 4.62 2.44 12.77
CA ARG A 99 5.90 3.14 12.77
C ARG A 99 5.73 4.45 12.03
N ALA A 100 6.12 5.56 12.63
CA ALA A 100 5.99 6.87 12.03
C ALA A 100 7.32 7.61 12.00
N ILE A 101 7.59 8.29 10.88
CA ILE A 101 8.67 9.24 10.70
C ILE A 101 8.04 10.61 10.41
N TYR A 102 8.38 11.61 11.22
CA TYR A 102 8.21 13.01 10.88
C TYR A 102 9.49 13.52 10.22
N LEU A 103 9.37 14.27 9.13
CA LEU A 103 10.48 14.83 8.39
C LEU A 103 10.20 16.29 8.01
N ASP A 104 11.18 17.19 8.24
CA ASP A 104 11.10 18.63 7.96
C ASP A 104 12.44 19.11 7.38
N ASP A 105 12.39 19.94 6.37
CA ASP A 105 13.57 20.57 5.73
C ASP A 105 13.99 21.88 6.38
N ASN A 106 13.31 22.32 7.42
CA ASN A 106 13.53 23.56 8.16
C ASN A 106 13.49 24.84 7.29
N THR A 107 12.79 24.80 6.15
CA THR A 107 12.56 26.01 5.33
C THR A 107 11.44 26.89 5.90
N GLY A 108 10.80 26.47 6.98
CA GLY A 108 9.62 27.14 7.56
C GLY A 108 8.30 26.83 6.86
N ARG A 109 8.34 25.98 5.83
CA ARG A 109 7.13 25.51 5.11
C ARG A 109 6.38 24.41 5.86
N GLY A 110 7.02 23.75 6.83
CA GLY A 110 6.50 22.66 7.65
C GLY A 110 6.84 21.26 7.14
N GLY A 111 6.55 20.26 7.93
CA GLY A 111 7.01 18.89 7.70
C GLY A 111 5.95 17.93 7.16
N VAL A 112 6.40 16.73 6.86
CA VAL A 112 5.62 15.60 6.34
C VAL A 112 5.73 14.43 7.30
N VAL A 113 4.66 13.66 7.42
CA VAL A 113 4.66 12.36 8.10
C VAL A 113 4.57 11.24 7.08
N LEU A 114 5.47 10.26 7.20
CA LEU A 114 5.34 8.92 6.63
C LEU A 114 5.07 7.95 7.78
N CYS A 115 4.04 7.11 7.65
CA CYS A 115 3.69 6.13 8.67
C CYS A 115 3.42 4.78 8.02
N ALA A 116 4.13 3.74 8.45
CA ALA A 116 3.88 2.36 8.05
C ALA A 116 3.08 1.63 9.13
N VAL A 117 2.08 0.88 8.72
CA VAL A 117 1.23 0.05 9.59
C VAL A 117 1.32 -1.40 9.15
N ASP A 118 1.67 -2.29 10.06
CA ASP A 118 1.74 -3.72 9.78
C ASP A 118 0.32 -4.30 9.66
N CYS A 119 -0.22 -4.24 8.46
CA CYS A 119 -1.53 -4.77 8.08
C CYS A 119 -1.56 -5.03 6.56
N VAL A 120 -2.61 -5.69 6.08
CA VAL A 120 -2.79 -5.98 4.65
C VAL A 120 -3.16 -4.73 3.84
N GLY A 121 -3.83 -3.76 4.43
CA GLY A 121 -4.25 -2.52 3.79
C GLY A 121 -5.15 -1.68 4.68
N LEU A 122 -5.16 -0.39 4.46
CA LEU A 122 -6.05 0.59 5.12
C LEU A 122 -6.84 1.34 4.07
N SER A 123 -8.15 1.45 4.24
CA SER A 123 -8.95 2.30 3.37
C SER A 123 -8.66 3.78 3.60
N ARG A 124 -8.85 4.60 2.56
CA ARG A 124 -8.78 6.06 2.70
C ARG A 124 -9.66 6.61 3.83
N HIS A 125 -10.80 5.98 4.07
CA HIS A 125 -11.69 6.32 5.18
C HIS A 125 -10.97 6.18 6.54
N ASP A 126 -10.32 5.04 6.80
CA ASP A 126 -9.59 4.79 8.05
C ASP A 126 -8.36 5.71 8.17
N VAL A 127 -7.65 5.94 7.07
CA VAL A 127 -6.54 6.92 6.99
C VAL A 127 -7.03 8.32 7.37
N ASN A 128 -8.17 8.76 6.85
CA ASN A 128 -8.73 10.07 7.16
C ASN A 128 -9.19 10.20 8.61
N GLU A 129 -9.64 9.12 9.25
CA GLU A 129 -9.95 9.13 10.68
C GLU A 129 -8.68 9.30 11.54
N ILE A 130 -7.56 8.66 11.15
CA ILE A 130 -6.26 8.86 11.80
C ILE A 130 -5.78 10.30 11.59
N ARG A 131 -5.80 10.80 10.36
CA ARG A 131 -5.45 12.21 10.02
C ARG A 131 -6.25 13.21 10.84
N LYS A 132 -7.57 12.98 10.92
CA LYS A 132 -8.47 13.80 11.71
C LYS A 132 -7.99 13.91 13.16
N SER A 133 -7.68 12.80 13.82
CA SER A 133 -7.23 12.75 15.19
C SER A 133 -5.92 13.54 15.39
N VAL A 134 -4.98 13.42 14.43
CA VAL A 134 -3.70 14.15 14.47
C VAL A 134 -3.91 15.65 14.27
N ILE A 135 -4.64 16.05 13.22
CA ILE A 135 -4.85 17.45 12.85
C ILE A 135 -5.64 18.19 13.92
N GLU A 136 -6.73 17.59 14.43
CA GLU A 136 -7.58 18.20 15.48
C GLU A 136 -6.86 18.29 16.82
N SER A 137 -5.79 17.53 17.04
CA SER A 137 -4.95 17.67 18.24
C SER A 137 -4.22 19.02 18.29
N GLY A 138 -3.96 19.65 17.15
CA GLY A 138 -3.19 20.90 17.03
C GLY A 138 -1.72 20.80 17.46
N LYS A 139 -1.19 19.58 17.67
CA LYS A 139 0.15 19.37 18.25
C LYS A 139 1.29 19.47 17.23
N ILE A 140 1.01 19.39 15.93
CA ILE A 140 2.01 19.51 14.86
C ILE A 140 1.72 20.77 14.04
N PRO A 141 2.32 21.91 14.38
CA PRO A 141 2.13 23.14 13.62
C PRO A 141 2.78 23.04 12.24
N GLY A 142 2.16 23.64 11.24
CA GLY A 142 2.71 23.68 9.88
C GLY A 142 2.76 22.32 9.14
N LEU A 143 2.03 21.31 9.63
CA LEU A 143 2.00 19.99 8.98
C LEU A 143 1.47 20.08 7.54
N LYS A 144 2.25 19.57 6.58
CA LYS A 144 1.92 19.60 5.15
C LYS A 144 1.17 18.37 4.69
N SER A 145 1.59 17.19 5.19
CA SER A 145 1.02 15.93 4.75
C SER A 145 1.19 14.84 5.80
N ILE A 146 0.23 13.92 5.85
CA ILE A 146 0.30 12.67 6.59
C ILE A 146 0.03 11.55 5.61
N ASN A 147 1.04 10.72 5.36
CA ASN A 147 0.96 9.59 4.45
C ASN A 147 1.06 8.29 5.24
N ILE A 148 0.06 7.43 5.12
CA ILE A 148 -0.05 6.18 5.88
C ILE A 148 -0.05 5.03 4.89
N CYS A 149 0.94 4.14 5.01
CA CYS A 149 1.14 3.01 4.12
C CYS A 149 0.90 1.71 4.88
N ALA A 150 0.29 0.72 4.26
CA ALA A 150 0.29 -0.64 4.77
C ALA A 150 1.58 -1.35 4.35
N THR A 151 2.17 -2.16 5.24
CA THR A 151 3.29 -3.04 4.86
C THR A 151 2.84 -4.20 3.99
N HIS A 152 1.54 -4.45 3.95
CA HIS A 152 0.88 -5.53 3.20
C HIS A 152 1.20 -6.94 3.72
N THR A 153 1.48 -7.08 5.01
CA THR A 153 1.70 -8.42 5.57
C THR A 153 0.43 -9.29 5.48
N HIS A 154 0.60 -10.51 4.95
CA HIS A 154 -0.44 -11.52 4.84
C HIS A 154 -0.60 -12.36 6.11
N SER A 155 -0.07 -11.88 7.22
CA SER A 155 -0.13 -12.54 8.53
C SER A 155 -0.65 -11.61 9.63
N ALA A 156 -1.26 -10.47 9.27
CA ALA A 156 -1.87 -9.53 10.20
C ALA A 156 -3.38 -9.72 10.35
N ILE A 157 -3.94 -9.08 11.38
CA ILE A 157 -5.40 -9.05 11.60
C ILE A 157 -6.09 -8.29 10.46
N ASP A 158 -7.24 -8.80 10.02
CA ASP A 158 -8.04 -8.21 8.93
C ASP A 158 -8.45 -6.76 9.23
N THR A 159 -7.98 -5.85 8.40
CA THR A 159 -8.29 -4.41 8.42
C THR A 159 -9.26 -4.00 7.31
N GLN A 160 -9.51 -4.85 6.32
CA GLN A 160 -10.36 -4.55 5.17
C GLN A 160 -11.74 -5.21 5.22
N GLY A 161 -11.91 -6.28 6.04
CA GLY A 161 -13.17 -6.99 6.21
C GLY A 161 -13.39 -8.18 5.27
N LEU A 162 -12.40 -8.49 4.43
CA LEU A 162 -12.54 -9.50 3.38
C LEU A 162 -12.27 -10.94 3.86
N TRP A 163 -11.65 -11.13 5.03
CA TRP A 163 -11.19 -12.44 5.51
C TRP A 163 -12.00 -13.01 6.67
N GLY A 164 -13.23 -12.51 6.89
CA GLY A 164 -14.13 -12.97 7.94
C GLY A 164 -14.53 -14.44 7.83
N LYS A 165 -15.46 -14.87 8.70
CA LYS A 165 -15.95 -16.25 8.78
C LYS A 165 -16.55 -16.77 7.46
N SER A 166 -17.10 -15.87 6.65
CA SER A 166 -17.69 -16.17 5.35
C SER A 166 -17.54 -14.96 4.42
N TYR A 167 -17.80 -15.14 3.13
CA TYR A 167 -17.73 -14.07 2.11
C TYR A 167 -18.66 -12.87 2.32
N VAL A 168 -19.66 -13.03 3.19
CA VAL A 168 -20.63 -11.98 3.52
C VAL A 168 -20.55 -11.55 4.99
N SER A 169 -19.49 -11.98 5.69
CA SER A 169 -19.22 -11.57 7.07
C SER A 169 -17.99 -10.68 7.12
N ASP A 170 -18.14 -9.53 7.74
CA ASP A 170 -17.01 -8.62 8.02
C ASP A 170 -15.98 -9.34 8.90
N GLY A 171 -14.73 -9.37 8.46
CA GLY A 171 -13.61 -9.94 9.21
C GLY A 171 -12.98 -8.96 10.20
N LYS A 172 -13.36 -7.68 10.13
CA LYS A 172 -12.84 -6.64 11.03
C LYS A 172 -13.39 -6.79 12.43
N ASP A 173 -12.50 -6.72 13.41
CA ASP A 173 -12.89 -6.49 14.80
C ASP A 173 -12.96 -4.98 15.08
N LYS A 174 -14.12 -4.48 15.50
CA LYS A 174 -14.34 -3.05 15.68
C LYS A 174 -13.47 -2.42 16.78
N ALA A 175 -13.22 -3.15 17.87
CA ALA A 175 -12.38 -2.65 18.96
C ALA A 175 -10.93 -2.57 18.52
N PHE A 176 -10.44 -3.59 17.80
CA PHE A 176 -9.13 -3.58 17.19
C PHE A 176 -8.97 -2.41 16.20
N GLN A 177 -9.95 -2.21 15.30
CA GLN A 177 -9.92 -1.10 14.35
C GLN A 177 -9.84 0.27 15.02
N SER A 178 -10.61 0.48 16.11
CA SER A 178 -10.53 1.73 16.90
C SER A 178 -9.16 1.90 17.54
N SER A 179 -8.66 0.86 18.22
CA SER A 179 -7.35 0.84 18.86
C SER A 179 -6.21 1.08 17.87
N LEU A 180 -6.26 0.45 16.69
CA LEU A 180 -5.27 0.65 15.63
C LEU A 180 -5.20 2.12 15.20
N LYS A 181 -6.35 2.75 14.96
CA LYS A 181 -6.41 4.16 14.55
C LYS A 181 -5.92 5.11 15.64
N GLU A 182 -6.34 4.89 16.87
CA GLU A 182 -5.92 5.68 18.02
C GLU A 182 -4.40 5.57 18.28
N LYS A 183 -3.88 4.32 18.27
CA LYS A 183 -2.45 4.04 18.45
C LYS A 183 -1.62 4.63 17.31
N THR A 184 -2.08 4.51 16.06
CA THR A 184 -1.39 5.09 14.90
C THR A 184 -1.32 6.61 14.98
N ALA A 185 -2.42 7.29 15.33
CA ALA A 185 -2.43 8.73 15.54
C ALA A 185 -1.47 9.14 16.69
N ALA A 186 -1.48 8.40 17.80
CA ALA A 186 -0.56 8.65 18.92
C ALA A 186 0.90 8.46 18.51
N THR A 187 1.20 7.45 17.68
CA THR A 187 2.54 7.19 17.15
C THR A 187 3.04 8.36 16.29
N ILE A 188 2.17 8.91 15.44
CA ILE A 188 2.50 10.09 14.62
C ILE A 188 2.84 11.30 15.52
N LEU A 189 2.03 11.55 16.55
CA LEU A 189 2.28 12.63 17.48
C LEU A 189 3.59 12.42 18.29
N ALA A 190 3.89 11.19 18.67
CA ALA A 190 5.12 10.83 19.36
C ALA A 190 6.36 10.99 18.47
N ALA A 191 6.26 10.64 17.18
CA ALA A 191 7.34 10.85 16.21
C ALA A 191 7.68 12.34 16.10
N TYR A 192 6.68 13.21 15.97
CA TYR A 192 6.90 14.65 16.00
C TYR A 192 7.57 15.15 17.29
N ALA A 193 7.14 14.63 18.44
CA ALA A 193 7.70 15.01 19.74
C ALA A 193 9.16 14.58 19.91
N ALA A 194 9.56 13.47 19.29
CA ALA A 194 10.91 12.90 19.35
C ALA A 194 11.87 13.44 18.27
N ARG A 195 11.47 14.47 17.50
CA ARG A 195 12.27 14.99 16.39
C ARG A 195 13.60 15.61 16.85
N LYS A 196 14.61 15.45 16.00
CA LYS A 196 15.97 15.93 16.18
C LYS A 196 16.52 16.44 14.86
N ASP A 197 17.48 17.36 14.95
CA ASP A 197 18.21 17.84 13.80
C ASP A 197 19.28 16.82 13.38
N GLY A 198 19.59 16.77 12.09
CA GLY A 198 20.56 15.82 11.56
C GLY A 198 20.72 15.92 10.05
N ASN A 199 21.33 14.88 9.50
CA ASN A 199 21.55 14.74 8.07
C ASN A 199 20.83 13.51 7.51
N LEU A 200 20.29 13.65 6.31
CA LEU A 200 19.60 12.58 5.60
C LEU A 200 20.42 12.12 4.41
N TYR A 201 20.56 10.82 4.26
CA TYR A 201 21.28 10.16 3.17
C TYR A 201 20.37 9.15 2.51
N TYR A 202 20.61 8.85 1.24
CA TYR A 202 20.03 7.68 0.58
C TYR A 202 21.10 6.86 -0.15
N GLY A 203 20.83 5.58 -0.28
CA GLY A 203 21.64 4.64 -1.04
C GLY A 203 20.77 3.49 -1.51
N THR A 204 21.23 2.78 -2.52
CA THR A 204 20.52 1.66 -3.14
C THR A 204 21.35 0.40 -3.14
N ALA A 205 20.68 -0.74 -3.20
CA ALA A 205 21.30 -2.04 -3.46
C ALA A 205 20.45 -2.79 -4.49
N ASP A 206 21.11 -3.47 -5.42
CA ASP A 206 20.44 -4.41 -6.32
C ASP A 206 20.13 -5.70 -5.56
N ILE A 207 18.85 -6.08 -5.57
CA ILE A 207 18.32 -7.28 -4.91
C ILE A 207 17.56 -8.18 -5.90
N ALA A 208 17.84 -8.08 -7.21
CA ALA A 208 17.15 -8.88 -8.23
C ALA A 208 17.12 -10.37 -7.89
N GLU A 209 18.22 -10.92 -7.36
CA GLU A 209 18.32 -12.34 -6.97
C GLU A 209 17.45 -12.73 -5.75
N LYS A 210 16.88 -11.76 -5.06
CA LYS A 210 16.00 -11.95 -3.91
C LYS A 210 14.52 -11.83 -4.25
N LEU A 211 14.19 -11.52 -5.49
CA LEU A 211 12.83 -11.24 -5.93
C LEU A 211 12.41 -12.22 -7.02
N ALA A 212 11.12 -12.48 -7.07
CA ALA A 212 10.45 -13.18 -8.17
C ALA A 212 9.15 -12.45 -8.50
N ASP A 213 8.84 -12.40 -9.78
CA ASP A 213 7.53 -12.04 -10.31
C ASP A 213 6.87 -13.31 -10.85
N THR A 214 5.64 -13.56 -10.49
CA THR A 214 4.91 -14.77 -10.90
C THR A 214 3.86 -14.50 -11.98
N ARG A 215 3.79 -13.27 -12.48
CA ARG A 215 2.91 -12.86 -13.58
C ARG A 215 3.70 -12.32 -14.78
N THR A 216 3.21 -12.56 -15.98
CA THR A 216 3.72 -11.98 -17.23
C THR A 216 3.09 -10.58 -17.46
N PRO A 217 3.89 -9.55 -17.85
CA PRO A 217 5.34 -9.63 -18.11
C PRO A 217 6.12 -9.78 -16.80
N ILE A 218 7.28 -10.43 -16.83
CA ILE A 218 8.19 -10.45 -15.69
C ILE A 218 8.84 -9.07 -15.60
N ASP A 219 8.34 -8.25 -14.70
CA ASP A 219 8.78 -6.88 -14.48
C ASP A 219 8.72 -6.50 -13.00
N TYR A 220 9.85 -6.11 -12.44
CA TYR A 220 9.94 -5.64 -11.06
C TYR A 220 11.11 -4.66 -10.89
N ASN A 221 10.96 -3.76 -9.93
CA ASN A 221 12.08 -2.90 -9.55
C ASN A 221 13.09 -3.69 -8.72
N PRO A 222 14.30 -3.96 -9.24
CA PRO A 222 15.31 -4.73 -8.52
C PRO A 222 16.00 -3.93 -7.41
N LEU A 223 15.73 -2.63 -7.27
CA LEU A 223 16.43 -1.77 -6.33
C LEU A 223 15.72 -1.70 -4.98
N LEU A 224 16.45 -2.09 -3.94
CA LEU A 224 16.15 -1.68 -2.57
C LEU A 224 16.70 -0.27 -2.37
N THR A 225 15.85 0.65 -1.88
CA THR A 225 16.25 2.01 -1.51
C THR A 225 16.25 2.15 0.00
N ARG A 226 17.38 2.62 0.55
CA ARG A 226 17.51 2.95 1.97
C ARG A 226 17.69 4.44 2.16
N PHE A 227 16.87 5.05 3.01
CA PHE A 227 17.19 6.35 3.61
C PHE A 227 17.78 6.14 5.00
N ARG A 228 18.78 6.91 5.35
CA ARG A 228 19.42 6.90 6.66
C ARG A 228 19.49 8.32 7.21
N PHE A 229 18.78 8.57 8.29
CA PHE A 229 18.88 9.81 9.03
C PHE A 229 19.87 9.64 10.17
N VAL A 230 20.84 10.55 10.25
CA VAL A 230 21.88 10.59 11.26
C VAL A 230 21.65 11.80 12.16
N PRO A 231 21.14 11.60 13.39
CA PRO A 231 20.92 12.69 14.34
C PRO A 231 22.22 13.39 14.73
N ALA A 232 22.20 14.72 14.80
CA ALA A 232 23.37 15.54 15.17
C ALA A 232 23.81 15.34 16.64
N ASP A 233 22.90 14.87 17.50
CA ASP A 233 23.17 14.60 18.92
C ASP A 233 23.79 13.22 19.17
N GLY A 234 24.05 12.43 18.13
CA GLY A 234 24.66 11.09 18.23
C GLY A 234 23.72 10.01 18.76
N SER A 235 22.41 10.28 18.82
CA SER A 235 21.42 9.26 19.17
C SER A 235 21.20 8.25 18.03
N ALA A 236 20.34 7.26 18.24
CA ALA A 236 20.07 6.19 17.30
C ALA A 236 19.65 6.72 15.92
N GLU A 237 20.24 6.15 14.88
CA GLU A 237 19.92 6.45 13.48
C GLU A 237 18.55 5.90 13.09
N LEU A 238 17.95 6.48 12.04
CA LEU A 238 16.69 6.00 11.47
C LEU A 238 16.90 5.47 10.07
N TYR A 239 16.29 4.35 9.78
CA TYR A 239 16.33 3.70 8.49
C TYR A 239 14.91 3.58 7.90
N LEU A 240 14.66 4.23 6.76
CA LEU A 240 13.49 3.96 5.93
C LEU A 240 13.94 3.07 4.77
N VAL A 241 13.30 1.91 4.62
CA VAL A 241 13.60 0.93 3.59
C VAL A 241 12.40 0.76 2.68
N ASN A 242 12.63 0.93 1.36
CA ASN A 242 11.66 0.61 0.32
C ASN A 242 12.20 -0.53 -0.55
N MET A 243 11.37 -1.50 -0.82
CA MET A 243 11.59 -2.55 -1.83
C MET A 243 10.24 -3.11 -2.28
N SER A 244 10.19 -3.66 -3.49
CA SER A 244 9.00 -4.30 -4.03
C SER A 244 9.00 -5.79 -3.68
N CYS A 245 8.35 -6.15 -2.56
CA CYS A 245 8.23 -7.54 -2.14
C CYS A 245 7.04 -7.73 -1.19
N HIS A 246 6.14 -8.67 -1.51
CA HIS A 246 5.03 -9.03 -0.62
C HIS A 246 5.53 -9.64 0.68
N PRO A 247 5.15 -9.12 1.86
CA PRO A 247 5.38 -9.79 3.13
C PRO A 247 4.35 -10.92 3.34
N GLU A 248 4.61 -12.07 2.73
CA GLU A 248 3.70 -13.22 2.70
C GLU A 248 4.41 -14.56 2.91
N LEU A 249 5.65 -14.53 3.41
CA LEU A 249 6.55 -15.68 3.46
C LEU A 249 6.19 -16.73 4.51
N LEU A 250 5.28 -16.43 5.43
CA LEU A 250 4.67 -17.43 6.32
C LEU A 250 3.67 -18.34 5.58
N GLY A 251 3.30 -17.99 4.34
CA GLY A 251 2.45 -18.81 3.47
C GLY A 251 1.00 -18.93 3.94
N ARG A 252 0.22 -19.68 3.14
CA ARG A 252 -1.24 -19.78 3.26
C ARG A 252 -1.74 -20.52 4.51
N GLY A 253 -0.88 -21.25 5.19
CA GLY A 253 -1.23 -22.12 6.32
C GLY A 253 -1.03 -21.49 7.69
N THR A 254 -0.45 -20.29 7.75
CA THR A 254 -0.16 -19.64 9.04
C THR A 254 -1.43 -19.34 9.83
N THR A 255 -1.37 -19.59 11.13
CA THR A 255 -2.37 -19.14 12.11
C THR A 255 -1.74 -18.22 13.16
N LYS A 256 -0.52 -17.76 12.92
CA LYS A 256 0.22 -16.84 13.78
C LYS A 256 0.19 -15.43 13.20
N ILE A 257 -0.04 -14.44 14.05
CA ILE A 257 0.12 -13.04 13.70
C ILE A 257 1.60 -12.71 13.57
N SER A 258 1.97 -11.97 12.52
CA SER A 258 3.33 -11.53 12.25
C SER A 258 3.34 -10.31 11.32
N ALA A 259 4.37 -9.47 11.45
CA ALA A 259 4.72 -8.47 10.44
C ALA A 259 5.56 -9.06 9.28
N ASP A 260 5.75 -10.39 9.25
CA ASP A 260 6.50 -11.14 8.25
C ASP A 260 7.99 -10.73 8.18
N PHE A 261 8.68 -10.94 7.05
CA PHE A 261 10.11 -10.66 6.89
C PHE A 261 10.55 -9.24 7.28
N PRO A 262 9.74 -8.18 7.14
CA PRO A 262 10.13 -6.83 7.57
C PRO A 262 10.48 -6.74 9.06
N ALA A 263 9.84 -7.55 9.92
CA ALA A 263 10.19 -7.60 11.33
C ALA A 263 11.62 -8.10 11.56
N TYR A 264 12.03 -9.11 10.81
CA TYR A 264 13.37 -9.73 10.94
C TYR A 264 14.45 -8.90 10.24
N MET A 265 14.12 -8.24 9.14
CA MET A 265 14.96 -7.20 8.55
C MET A 265 15.27 -6.10 9.57
N GLY A 266 14.25 -5.59 10.25
CA GLY A 266 14.44 -4.55 11.24
C GLY A 266 15.21 -5.00 12.49
N ARG A 267 15.04 -6.25 12.94
CA ARG A 267 15.85 -6.82 14.02
C ARG A 267 17.32 -6.87 13.65
N GLU A 268 17.64 -7.24 12.42
CA GLU A 268 19.02 -7.28 11.92
C GLU A 268 19.62 -5.87 11.82
N ILE A 269 18.85 -4.87 11.31
CA ILE A 269 19.28 -3.47 11.29
C ILE A 269 19.59 -3.00 12.72
N ALA A 270 18.68 -3.22 13.66
CA ALA A 270 18.88 -2.82 15.06
C ALA A 270 20.07 -3.52 15.71
N ALA A 271 20.29 -4.81 15.41
CA ALA A 271 21.43 -5.56 15.96
C ALA A 271 22.77 -5.05 15.46
N GLN A 272 22.86 -4.64 14.17
CA GLN A 272 24.11 -4.16 13.59
C GLN A 272 24.39 -2.68 13.86
N THR A 273 23.35 -1.85 13.97
CA THR A 273 23.51 -0.39 13.99
C THR A 273 23.01 0.27 15.28
N GLY A 274 22.20 -0.42 16.07
CA GLY A 274 21.46 0.18 17.19
C GLY A 274 20.34 1.13 16.74
N GLY A 275 20.05 1.21 15.43
CA GLY A 275 19.10 2.12 14.83
C GLY A 275 17.65 1.61 14.85
N GLU A 276 16.73 2.51 14.56
CA GLU A 276 15.31 2.21 14.34
C GLU A 276 15.00 2.09 12.84
N TYR A 277 13.92 1.39 12.49
CA TYR A 277 13.56 1.19 11.09
C TYR A 277 12.09 1.39 10.80
N MET A 278 11.79 1.70 9.56
CA MET A 278 10.47 1.65 8.94
C MET A 278 10.58 1.01 7.56
N PHE A 279 9.68 0.09 7.22
CA PHE A 279 9.55 -0.54 5.92
C PHE A 279 8.32 0.01 5.20
N VAL A 280 8.46 0.30 3.90
CA VAL A 280 7.35 0.63 3.00
C VAL A 280 7.49 -0.16 1.71
N ASN A 281 6.38 -0.71 1.22
CA ASN A 281 6.37 -1.49 -0.01
C ASN A 281 6.49 -0.61 -1.24
N GLY A 282 7.07 -1.17 -2.30
CA GLY A 282 7.14 -0.58 -3.63
C GLY A 282 5.94 -0.93 -4.51
N ALA A 283 6.16 -1.00 -5.82
CA ALA A 283 5.23 -1.58 -6.78
C ALA A 283 5.28 -3.11 -6.65
N ILE A 284 4.21 -3.71 -6.15
CA ILE A 284 4.12 -5.15 -5.88
C ILE A 284 3.01 -5.86 -6.67
N GLY A 285 2.25 -5.13 -7.47
CA GLY A 285 1.31 -5.73 -8.42
C GLY A 285 2.02 -6.70 -9.35
N GLY A 286 1.31 -7.68 -9.93
CA GLY A 286 1.95 -8.79 -10.63
C GLY A 286 2.41 -9.92 -9.70
N GLN A 287 2.17 -9.80 -8.39
CA GLN A 287 2.56 -10.76 -7.35
C GLN A 287 4.08 -10.85 -7.14
N ILE A 288 4.76 -9.70 -7.09
CA ILE A 288 6.18 -9.62 -6.81
C ILE A 288 6.43 -9.99 -5.35
N SER A 289 7.25 -11.02 -5.12
CA SER A 289 7.54 -11.57 -3.81
C SER A 289 9.00 -12.06 -3.74
N SER A 290 9.34 -12.88 -2.73
CA SER A 290 10.69 -13.44 -2.61
C SER A 290 11.00 -14.43 -3.75
N ASP A 291 12.29 -14.64 -3.99
CA ASP A 291 12.81 -15.60 -4.98
C ASP A 291 12.27 -17.04 -4.84
N ARG A 292 11.82 -17.42 -3.63
CA ARG A 292 11.26 -18.76 -3.35
C ARG A 292 9.77 -18.76 -3.07
N ILE A 293 9.04 -17.77 -3.54
CA ILE A 293 7.59 -17.68 -3.25
C ILE A 293 6.81 -18.89 -3.75
N GLU A 294 7.22 -19.51 -4.85
CA GLU A 294 6.56 -20.72 -5.35
C GLU A 294 6.72 -21.89 -4.38
N ASP A 295 7.88 -22.04 -3.76
CA ASP A 295 8.11 -23.06 -2.73
C ASP A 295 7.24 -22.78 -1.50
N VAL A 296 7.20 -21.53 -1.03
CA VAL A 296 6.33 -21.09 0.09
C VAL A 296 4.86 -21.45 -0.15
N LEU A 297 4.40 -21.33 -1.38
CA LEU A 297 3.00 -21.56 -1.72
C LEU A 297 2.66 -23.01 -2.03
N LYS A 298 3.63 -23.83 -2.49
CA LYS A 298 3.41 -25.14 -3.07
C LYS A 298 4.09 -26.29 -2.33
N ASP A 299 5.24 -26.06 -1.67
CA ASP A 299 5.99 -27.11 -0.96
C ASP A 299 5.52 -27.22 0.51
N PRO A 300 4.77 -28.27 0.88
CA PRO A 300 4.31 -28.46 2.25
C PRO A 300 5.43 -28.87 3.23
N THR A 301 6.64 -29.15 2.73
CA THR A 301 7.79 -29.55 3.55
C THR A 301 8.69 -28.36 3.91
N LEU A 302 8.50 -27.22 3.27
CA LEU A 302 9.26 -26.01 3.59
C LEU A 302 8.89 -25.49 4.97
N ASP A 303 9.89 -25.26 5.81
CA ASP A 303 9.71 -24.46 7.03
C ASP A 303 9.64 -22.97 6.65
N CYS A 304 8.42 -22.52 6.33
CA CYS A 304 8.16 -21.13 5.95
C CYS A 304 8.58 -20.13 7.03
N GLU A 305 8.47 -20.50 8.32
CA GLU A 305 8.86 -19.63 9.43
C GLU A 305 10.37 -19.42 9.48
N ALA A 306 11.15 -20.49 9.32
CA ALA A 306 12.61 -20.41 9.26
C ALA A 306 13.04 -19.61 8.00
N TYR A 307 12.49 -19.96 6.84
CA TYR A 307 12.80 -19.25 5.59
C TYR A 307 12.52 -17.75 5.68
N MET A 308 11.35 -17.36 6.16
CA MET A 308 10.95 -15.95 6.32
C MET A 308 11.91 -15.17 7.23
N LYS A 309 12.34 -15.81 8.35
CA LYS A 309 13.30 -15.21 9.27
C LYS A 309 14.68 -15.00 8.62
N ASP A 310 15.16 -16.01 7.91
CA ASP A 310 16.44 -15.95 7.23
C ASP A 310 16.43 -14.92 6.10
N TYR A 311 15.36 -14.92 5.29
CA TYR A 311 15.16 -13.92 4.24
C TYR A 311 15.18 -12.49 4.80
N GLY A 312 14.40 -12.23 5.84
CA GLY A 312 14.36 -10.91 6.48
C GLY A 312 15.74 -10.51 7.03
N LYS A 313 16.47 -11.43 7.64
CA LYS A 313 17.83 -11.21 8.13
C LYS A 313 18.80 -10.87 6.98
N GLU A 314 18.75 -11.60 5.87
CA GLU A 314 19.59 -11.34 4.69
C GLU A 314 19.29 -9.95 4.10
N ILE A 315 18.03 -9.56 3.95
CA ILE A 315 17.65 -8.21 3.52
C ILE A 315 18.20 -7.16 4.50
N GLY A 316 18.10 -7.40 5.80
CA GLY A 316 18.67 -6.50 6.82
C GLY A 316 20.19 -6.32 6.68
N GLN A 317 20.92 -7.41 6.38
CA GLN A 317 22.36 -7.38 6.10
C GLN A 317 22.67 -6.55 4.83
N ILE A 318 21.88 -6.70 3.78
CA ILE A 318 22.02 -5.89 2.55
C ILE A 318 21.80 -4.41 2.89
N VAL A 319 20.75 -4.07 3.63
CA VAL A 319 20.47 -2.69 4.07
C VAL A 319 21.68 -2.11 4.81
N CYS A 320 22.23 -2.83 5.79
CA CYS A 320 23.40 -2.39 6.55
C CYS A 320 24.68 -2.36 5.70
N GLY A 321 24.74 -3.17 4.66
CA GLY A 321 25.87 -3.31 3.74
C GLY A 321 26.02 -2.18 2.73
N ILE A 322 25.01 -1.32 2.53
CA ILE A 322 25.08 -0.19 1.59
C ILE A 322 26.17 0.78 2.03
N ARG A 323 27.20 0.96 1.22
CA ARG A 323 28.35 1.83 1.52
C ARG A 323 28.31 3.14 0.73
N GLU A 324 27.74 3.10 -0.48
CA GLU A 324 27.61 4.27 -1.33
C GLU A 324 26.30 4.99 -0.99
N GLU A 325 26.45 6.13 -0.34
CA GLU A 325 25.31 6.99 0.05
C GLU A 325 25.51 8.39 -0.51
N ARG A 326 24.40 9.01 -0.86
CA ARG A 326 24.35 10.43 -1.25
C ARG A 326 23.64 11.21 -0.17
N ALA A 327 24.26 12.31 0.27
CA ALA A 327 23.59 13.27 1.16
C ALA A 327 22.46 13.97 0.40
N LEU A 328 21.31 14.07 1.04
CA LEU A 328 20.16 14.81 0.52
C LEU A 328 20.22 16.26 1.02
N ALA A 329 20.11 17.21 0.10
CA ALA A 329 19.89 18.60 0.46
C ALA A 329 18.60 18.73 1.28
N PRO A 330 18.54 19.58 2.33
CA PRO A 330 17.34 19.72 3.14
C PRO A 330 16.24 20.48 2.39
N LEU A 331 15.63 19.78 1.45
CA LEU A 331 14.54 20.27 0.61
C LEU A 331 13.48 19.19 0.49
N LEU A 332 12.27 19.50 0.97
CA LEU A 332 11.13 18.60 0.97
C LEU A 332 9.99 19.26 0.21
N ASN A 333 9.58 18.63 -0.87
CA ASN A 333 8.43 19.04 -1.64
C ASN A 333 7.40 17.91 -1.68
N ILE A 334 6.13 18.23 -1.49
CA ILE A 334 5.03 17.26 -1.61
C ILE A 334 3.79 17.92 -2.19
N ARG A 335 3.10 17.21 -3.04
CA ARG A 335 1.74 17.55 -3.48
C ARG A 335 0.88 16.32 -3.53
N SER A 336 -0.37 16.47 -3.10
CA SER A 336 -1.39 15.41 -3.10
C SER A 336 -2.60 15.83 -3.89
N GLN A 337 -3.25 14.87 -4.55
CA GLN A 337 -4.46 15.09 -5.33
C GLN A 337 -5.49 13.99 -5.05
N SER A 338 -6.76 14.37 -4.86
CA SER A 338 -7.86 13.42 -4.85
C SER A 338 -8.18 12.97 -6.28
N VAL A 339 -8.42 11.68 -6.44
CA VAL A 339 -8.77 11.04 -7.70
C VAL A 339 -10.04 10.23 -7.53
N SER A 340 -10.91 10.23 -8.52
CA SER A 340 -12.14 9.43 -8.56
C SER A 340 -12.04 8.36 -9.63
N ALA A 341 -11.94 7.10 -9.24
CA ALA A 341 -11.93 5.96 -10.14
C ALA A 341 -13.32 5.30 -10.22
N LEU A 342 -13.77 4.98 -11.43
CA LEU A 342 -15.02 4.24 -11.63
C LEU A 342 -14.86 2.82 -11.11
N CYS A 343 -15.67 2.46 -10.11
CA CYS A 343 -15.71 1.09 -9.61
C CYS A 343 -16.64 0.24 -10.47
N GLU A 344 -16.06 -0.59 -11.33
CA GLU A 344 -16.78 -1.57 -12.14
C GLU A 344 -16.88 -2.92 -11.44
N ASN A 345 -15.99 -3.18 -10.46
CA ASN A 345 -15.98 -4.43 -9.69
C ASN A 345 -17.28 -4.61 -8.90
N THR A 346 -18.09 -5.54 -9.36
CA THR A 346 -19.40 -5.86 -8.79
C THR A 346 -19.29 -6.35 -7.35
N ILE A 347 -18.17 -7.03 -7.02
CA ILE A 347 -17.91 -7.55 -5.68
C ILE A 347 -17.61 -6.40 -4.71
N PHE A 348 -16.79 -5.44 -5.11
CA PHE A 348 -16.48 -4.26 -4.30
C PHE A 348 -17.73 -3.39 -4.12
N ARG A 349 -18.52 -3.22 -5.18
CA ARG A 349 -19.79 -2.50 -5.09
C ARG A 349 -20.75 -3.17 -4.11
N LEU A 350 -20.87 -4.51 -4.16
CA LEU A 350 -21.68 -5.26 -3.20
C LEU A 350 -21.12 -5.15 -1.79
N GLY A 351 -19.82 -5.34 -1.59
CA GLY A 351 -19.12 -5.20 -0.31
C GLY A 351 -19.35 -3.83 0.34
N LYS A 352 -19.38 -2.76 -0.48
CA LYS A 352 -19.72 -1.41 -0.01
C LYS A 352 -21.20 -1.31 0.40
N VAL A 353 -22.12 -1.89 -0.36
CA VAL A 353 -23.56 -1.86 -0.05
C VAL A 353 -23.87 -2.59 1.26
N ILE A 354 -23.27 -3.75 1.49
CA ILE A 354 -23.44 -4.53 2.72
C ILE A 354 -22.51 -4.09 3.87
N LYS A 355 -21.74 -2.99 3.67
CA LYS A 355 -20.88 -2.35 4.67
C LYS A 355 -19.70 -3.20 5.17
N ILE A 356 -19.23 -4.14 4.38
CA ILE A 356 -17.97 -4.83 4.60
C ILE A 356 -16.82 -3.91 4.21
N LEU A 357 -16.87 -3.31 3.00
CA LEU A 357 -15.92 -2.30 2.56
C LEU A 357 -16.39 -0.91 3.00
N ASN A 358 -15.45 -0.11 3.47
CA ASN A 358 -15.70 1.26 3.96
C ASN A 358 -15.05 2.35 3.10
N ASN A 359 -14.56 2.02 1.88
CA ASN A 359 -13.96 3.00 0.97
C ASN A 359 -14.83 4.24 0.81
N ASP A 360 -14.18 5.39 0.70
CA ASP A 360 -14.84 6.65 0.36
C ASP A 360 -15.38 6.59 -1.07
N ILE A 361 -16.57 7.11 -1.29
CA ILE A 361 -17.20 7.15 -2.60
C ILE A 361 -17.63 8.56 -2.99
N GLU A 362 -17.39 8.93 -4.24
CA GLU A 362 -17.98 10.11 -4.86
C GLU A 362 -19.33 9.74 -5.46
N LYS A 363 -20.38 10.40 -5.01
CA LYS A 363 -21.70 10.26 -5.60
C LYS A 363 -21.93 11.35 -6.64
N ARG A 364 -22.29 10.95 -7.84
CA ARG A 364 -22.65 11.88 -8.91
C ARG A 364 -24.17 11.91 -9.07
N PRO A 365 -24.80 13.09 -9.09
CA PRO A 365 -26.24 13.21 -9.28
C PRO A 365 -26.73 12.46 -10.53
N PHE A 366 -27.84 11.77 -10.41
CA PHE A 366 -28.47 11.00 -11.49
C PHE A 366 -27.62 9.85 -12.08
N SER A 367 -26.57 9.41 -11.37
CA SER A 367 -25.74 8.29 -11.79
C SER A 367 -25.95 7.08 -10.88
N THR A 368 -26.08 5.88 -11.48
CA THR A 368 -26.04 4.60 -10.80
C THR A 368 -24.62 4.05 -10.68
N LYS A 369 -23.64 4.74 -11.30
CA LYS A 369 -22.21 4.37 -11.23
C LYS A 369 -21.67 4.74 -9.86
N MET A 370 -20.79 3.87 -9.35
CA MET A 370 -20.04 4.11 -8.11
C MET A 370 -18.64 4.57 -8.48
N TYR A 371 -18.21 5.68 -7.92
CA TYR A 371 -16.83 6.15 -8.06
C TYR A 371 -16.18 6.05 -6.69
N ILE A 372 -15.05 5.33 -6.62
CA ILE A 372 -14.21 5.31 -5.41
C ILE A 372 -13.39 6.59 -5.41
N LEU A 373 -13.44 7.30 -4.29
CA LEU A 373 -12.62 8.49 -4.07
C LEU A 373 -11.34 8.06 -3.35
N THR A 374 -10.22 8.26 -4.02
CA THR A 374 -8.88 7.96 -3.51
C THR A 374 -7.96 9.16 -3.62
N GLU A 375 -6.67 8.98 -3.38
CA GLU A 375 -5.67 10.03 -3.55
C GLU A 375 -4.33 9.47 -4.02
N ILE A 376 -3.59 10.31 -4.70
CA ILE A 376 -2.20 10.10 -5.10
C ILE A 376 -1.36 11.25 -4.56
N SER A 377 -0.07 10.99 -4.32
CA SER A 377 0.87 12.04 -3.91
C SER A 377 2.20 11.86 -4.62
N TYR A 378 2.85 12.98 -4.92
CA TYR A 378 4.25 13.02 -5.36
C TYR A 378 5.06 13.76 -4.30
N LEU A 379 6.07 13.08 -3.76
CA LEU A 379 6.98 13.62 -2.75
C LEU A 379 8.39 13.62 -3.30
N GLU A 380 9.10 14.71 -3.10
CA GLU A 380 10.48 14.88 -3.55
C GLU A 380 11.38 15.28 -2.38
N LEU A 381 12.52 14.61 -2.28
CA LEU A 381 13.57 14.91 -1.31
C LEU A 381 14.86 15.32 -2.01
N GLY A 382 15.50 16.34 -1.45
CA GLY A 382 16.67 16.96 -2.06
C GLY A 382 16.30 17.79 -3.28
N ALA A 383 17.29 18.50 -3.83
CA ALA A 383 17.10 19.28 -5.05
C ALA A 383 17.02 18.32 -6.25
N ARG A 384 15.87 17.71 -6.49
CA ARG A 384 15.60 16.67 -7.52
C ARG A 384 16.46 15.41 -7.39
N GLN A 385 16.84 15.08 -6.14
CA GLN A 385 17.65 13.88 -5.92
C GLN A 385 16.80 12.62 -5.88
N VAL A 386 15.65 12.65 -5.18
CA VAL A 386 14.77 11.49 -5.05
C VAL A 386 13.30 11.87 -5.19
N GLY A 387 12.60 11.23 -6.11
CA GLY A 387 11.15 11.34 -6.32
C GLY A 387 10.41 10.08 -5.86
N MET A 388 9.32 10.25 -5.14
CA MET A 388 8.48 9.16 -4.62
C MET A 388 7.05 9.31 -5.09
N PHE A 389 6.51 8.27 -5.72
CA PHE A 389 5.12 8.18 -6.15
C PHE A 389 4.32 7.38 -5.11
N LEU A 390 3.45 8.04 -4.35
CA LEU A 390 2.62 7.42 -3.34
C LEU A 390 1.30 6.98 -3.99
N MET A 391 1.11 5.67 -4.11
CA MET A 391 0.03 5.06 -4.88
C MET A 391 -0.93 4.26 -3.98
N PRO A 392 -2.25 4.30 -4.25
CA PRO A 392 -3.28 3.82 -3.32
C PRO A 392 -3.60 2.32 -3.45
N GLY A 393 -2.67 1.50 -3.91
CA GLY A 393 -2.90 0.06 -4.09
C GLY A 393 -1.65 -0.71 -4.47
N GLU A 394 -1.85 -1.94 -4.91
CA GLU A 394 -0.82 -2.83 -5.42
C GLU A 394 -0.55 -2.50 -6.89
N LEU A 395 0.32 -1.50 -7.11
CA LEU A 395 0.66 -1.02 -8.45
C LEU A 395 1.45 -2.08 -9.21
N TYR A 396 1.04 -2.39 -10.43
CA TYR A 396 1.83 -3.22 -11.34
C TYR A 396 3.12 -2.51 -11.72
N SER A 397 4.22 -3.26 -11.77
CA SER A 397 5.55 -2.70 -11.98
C SER A 397 5.68 -2.02 -13.32
N GLU A 398 4.99 -2.50 -14.36
CA GLU A 398 4.97 -1.92 -15.70
C GLU A 398 4.42 -0.48 -15.72
N LEU A 399 3.52 -0.16 -14.78
CA LEU A 399 3.00 1.21 -14.63
C LEU A 399 4.07 2.19 -14.13
N TYR A 400 5.11 1.66 -13.47
CA TYR A 400 6.28 2.44 -13.08
C TYR A 400 7.38 2.40 -14.16
N SER A 401 7.76 1.21 -14.64
CA SER A 401 8.89 1.01 -15.57
C SER A 401 8.59 1.42 -17.02
N GLY A 402 7.35 1.23 -17.46
CA GLY A 402 6.94 1.37 -18.87
C GLY A 402 7.10 0.10 -19.72
N ASN A 403 7.44 -1.03 -19.10
CA ASN A 403 7.60 -2.32 -19.80
C ASN A 403 6.25 -3.00 -20.06
N PHE A 404 5.30 -2.24 -20.62
CA PHE A 404 3.97 -2.76 -20.97
C PHE A 404 4.04 -3.87 -22.00
N LEU A 405 3.13 -4.83 -21.92
CA LEU A 405 2.92 -5.81 -22.97
C LEU A 405 2.50 -5.09 -24.26
N PRO A 406 3.12 -5.42 -25.41
CA PRO A 406 2.69 -4.90 -26.70
C PRO A 406 1.32 -5.49 -27.09
N ALA A 407 0.61 -4.82 -27.99
CA ALA A 407 -0.73 -5.24 -28.47
C ALA A 407 -0.80 -6.73 -28.87
N ALA A 408 0.27 -7.26 -29.47
CA ALA A 408 0.30 -8.65 -29.90
C ALA A 408 0.35 -9.67 -28.75
N GLU A 409 0.72 -9.25 -27.55
CA GLU A 409 0.91 -10.08 -26.36
C GLU A 409 -0.03 -9.70 -25.21
N SER A 410 -0.69 -8.54 -25.28
CA SER A 410 -1.64 -8.09 -24.27
C SER A 410 -2.99 -8.80 -24.41
N ALA A 411 -3.70 -8.96 -23.29
CA ALA A 411 -5.00 -9.64 -23.27
C ALA A 411 -6.05 -8.95 -24.13
N ASN A 412 -5.98 -7.61 -24.24
CA ASN A 412 -6.96 -6.79 -24.95
C ASN A 412 -6.53 -6.38 -26.37
N GLY A 413 -5.33 -6.74 -26.82
CA GLY A 413 -4.88 -6.53 -28.20
C GLY A 413 -4.60 -5.09 -28.58
N PHE A 414 -4.28 -4.20 -27.62
CA PHE A 414 -3.84 -2.84 -27.87
C PHE A 414 -2.63 -2.47 -26.99
N ASP A 415 -1.90 -1.44 -27.41
CA ASP A 415 -0.76 -0.93 -26.64
C ASP A 415 -1.23 0.06 -25.56
N ALA A 416 -0.61 0.01 -24.36
CA ALA A 416 -0.82 1.04 -23.36
C ALA A 416 -0.26 2.38 -23.87
N ASP A 417 -1.06 3.45 -23.79
CA ASP A 417 -0.74 4.77 -24.39
C ASP A 417 -0.55 5.89 -23.34
N TYR A 418 -0.41 5.54 -22.06
CA TYR A 418 -0.13 6.49 -20.98
C TYR A 418 1.34 6.42 -20.55
N LYS A 419 1.82 7.54 -20.01
CA LYS A 419 3.19 7.71 -19.58
C LYS A 419 3.46 6.92 -18.30
N PRO A 420 4.55 6.13 -18.20
CA PRO A 420 4.91 5.44 -16.97
C PRO A 420 5.41 6.42 -15.90
N LEU A 421 5.24 6.06 -14.62
CA LEU A 421 5.60 6.92 -13.50
C LEU A 421 7.09 7.32 -13.53
N SER A 422 8.00 6.41 -13.85
CA SER A 422 9.44 6.70 -13.95
C SER A 422 9.79 7.82 -14.91
N ALA A 423 8.96 8.03 -15.95
CA ALA A 423 9.15 9.10 -16.92
C ALA A 423 8.48 10.43 -16.50
N MET A 424 7.73 10.46 -15.38
CA MET A 424 7.03 11.66 -14.89
C MET A 424 7.88 12.55 -13.98
N THR A 425 9.10 12.17 -13.72
CA THR A 425 10.05 12.92 -12.87
C THR A 425 11.40 13.05 -13.54
N ASP A 426 12.12 14.11 -13.19
CA ASP A 426 13.50 14.37 -13.57
C ASP A 426 14.48 14.19 -12.39
N CYS A 427 14.05 13.54 -11.32
CA CYS A 427 14.89 13.21 -10.19
C CYS A 427 15.95 12.16 -10.57
N ASP A 428 17.13 12.25 -9.95
CA ASP A 428 18.24 11.29 -10.14
C ASP A 428 17.83 9.84 -9.84
N HIS A 429 16.92 9.67 -8.87
CA HIS A 429 16.35 8.39 -8.44
C HIS A 429 14.86 8.55 -8.19
N SER A 430 14.07 7.52 -8.52
CA SER A 430 12.65 7.51 -8.18
C SER A 430 12.18 6.10 -7.84
N PHE A 431 11.06 6.01 -7.13
CA PHE A 431 10.42 4.74 -6.79
C PHE A 431 8.96 4.96 -6.35
N VAL A 432 8.25 3.85 -6.18
CA VAL A 432 6.86 3.82 -5.74
C VAL A 432 6.79 3.49 -4.24
N ILE A 433 5.88 4.13 -3.53
CA ILE A 433 5.34 3.66 -2.26
C ILE A 433 3.90 3.20 -2.52
N GLY A 434 3.70 1.90 -2.55
CA GLY A 434 2.39 1.26 -2.76
C GLY A 434 1.55 1.25 -1.49
N LEU A 435 0.25 0.92 -1.63
CA LEU A 435 -0.72 0.80 -0.53
C LEU A 435 -0.69 2.00 0.43
N CYS A 436 -0.46 3.18 -0.15
CA CYS A 436 -0.32 4.42 0.57
C CYS A 436 -1.61 5.26 0.49
N ASN A 437 -2.11 5.65 1.65
CA ASN A 437 -3.32 6.46 1.85
C ASN A 437 -4.64 5.80 1.43
N ASP A 438 -4.60 4.63 0.79
CA ASP A 438 -5.74 3.76 0.46
C ASP A 438 -5.22 2.35 0.14
N ALA A 439 -6.16 1.40 -0.03
CA ALA A 439 -5.88 0.03 -0.46
C ALA A 439 -6.97 -0.44 -1.43
N LEU A 440 -6.80 -0.09 -2.70
CA LEU A 440 -7.77 -0.33 -3.77
C LEU A 440 -7.64 -1.74 -4.39
N GLY A 441 -6.65 -2.53 -3.95
CA GLY A 441 -6.27 -3.79 -4.58
C GLY A 441 -5.31 -3.57 -5.73
N TYR A 442 -5.37 -4.43 -6.75
CA TYR A 442 -4.45 -4.39 -7.88
C TYR A 442 -4.77 -3.26 -8.86
N ILE A 443 -3.75 -2.43 -9.15
CA ILE A 443 -3.79 -1.39 -10.17
C ILE A 443 -3.11 -1.94 -11.42
N ILE A 444 -3.91 -2.36 -12.40
CA ILE A 444 -3.51 -3.19 -13.56
C ILE A 444 -3.51 -2.36 -14.83
N PRO A 445 -2.52 -2.48 -15.73
CA PRO A 445 -2.55 -1.88 -17.05
C PRO A 445 -3.82 -2.25 -17.83
N ASP A 446 -4.50 -1.29 -18.43
CA ASP A 446 -5.79 -1.50 -19.10
C ASP A 446 -5.68 -2.37 -20.37
N ASN A 447 -4.52 -2.39 -21.01
CA ASN A 447 -4.26 -3.24 -22.17
C ASN A 447 -4.15 -4.74 -21.83
N ASP A 448 -3.87 -5.08 -20.55
CA ASP A 448 -3.80 -6.47 -20.07
C ASP A 448 -4.86 -6.79 -19.00
N PHE A 449 -5.86 -5.95 -18.81
CA PHE A 449 -6.96 -6.14 -17.87
C PHE A 449 -8.07 -6.98 -18.50
N LEU A 450 -8.29 -8.21 -18.02
CA LEU A 450 -9.31 -9.10 -18.57
C LEU A 450 -10.26 -9.64 -17.51
N ASN A 451 -11.56 -9.50 -17.76
CA ASN A 451 -12.62 -10.07 -16.94
C ASN A 451 -13.30 -11.24 -17.63
N ASN A 452 -13.89 -12.14 -16.86
CA ASN A 452 -14.77 -13.17 -17.39
C ASN A 452 -15.99 -12.55 -18.08
N GLU A 453 -16.24 -12.90 -19.35
CA GLU A 453 -17.33 -12.31 -20.15
C GLU A 453 -18.73 -12.50 -19.55
N TRP A 454 -18.96 -13.62 -18.83
CA TRP A 454 -20.27 -14.00 -18.30
C TRP A 454 -20.43 -13.72 -16.82
N LEU A 455 -19.37 -13.94 -16.05
CA LEU A 455 -19.40 -13.86 -14.59
C LEU A 455 -18.68 -12.63 -14.04
N GLY A 456 -18.04 -11.84 -14.92
CA GLY A 456 -17.31 -10.64 -14.57
C GLY A 456 -16.29 -10.91 -13.45
N TYR A 457 -16.32 -10.13 -12.41
CA TYR A 457 -15.40 -10.23 -11.26
C TYR A 457 -15.65 -11.45 -10.35
N PHE A 458 -16.69 -12.25 -10.61
CA PHE A 458 -16.99 -13.43 -9.80
C PHE A 458 -16.24 -14.68 -10.23
N ASP A 459 -15.48 -14.63 -11.31
CA ASP A 459 -14.70 -15.77 -11.77
C ASP A 459 -13.38 -15.35 -12.39
N ILE A 460 -12.37 -16.20 -12.22
CA ILE A 460 -11.08 -16.07 -12.89
C ILE A 460 -11.25 -16.52 -14.34
N CYS A 461 -10.72 -15.74 -15.28
CA CYS A 461 -10.64 -16.12 -16.67
C CYS A 461 -9.19 -16.40 -17.10
N LYS A 462 -9.06 -16.88 -18.32
CA LYS A 462 -7.79 -17.02 -19.01
C LYS A 462 -7.87 -16.27 -20.33
N ASP A 463 -6.77 -15.65 -20.70
CA ASP A 463 -6.62 -15.01 -21.99
C ASP A 463 -6.33 -16.03 -23.11
N GLN A 464 -6.17 -15.53 -24.34
CA GLN A 464 -5.83 -16.33 -25.53
C GLN A 464 -4.44 -16.98 -25.45
N PHE A 465 -3.58 -16.55 -24.53
CA PHE A 465 -2.25 -17.12 -24.30
C PHE A 465 -2.24 -18.14 -23.16
N GLY A 466 -3.38 -18.35 -22.49
CA GLY A 466 -3.56 -19.28 -21.37
C GLY A 466 -3.13 -18.69 -20.01
N ARG A 467 -2.79 -17.42 -19.94
CA ARG A 467 -2.46 -16.72 -18.69
C ARG A 467 -3.72 -16.53 -17.85
N THR A 468 -3.58 -16.61 -16.54
CA THR A 468 -4.67 -16.48 -15.58
C THR A 468 -4.84 -15.02 -15.20
N HIS A 469 -6.06 -14.51 -15.26
CA HIS A 469 -6.45 -13.16 -14.86
C HIS A 469 -7.22 -13.22 -13.54
N TYR A 470 -6.46 -13.38 -12.46
CA TYR A 470 -6.97 -13.51 -11.10
C TYR A 470 -7.04 -12.15 -10.38
N GLU A 471 -6.06 -11.32 -10.61
CA GLU A 471 -5.83 -10.03 -9.93
C GLU A 471 -6.97 -9.05 -10.21
N GLU A 472 -7.58 -9.14 -11.39
CA GLU A 472 -8.73 -8.33 -11.81
C GLU A 472 -9.92 -8.51 -10.88
N THR A 473 -10.09 -9.71 -10.29
CA THR A 473 -11.15 -9.95 -9.31
C THR A 473 -10.99 -9.12 -8.03
N ASN A 474 -9.78 -8.61 -7.80
CA ASN A 474 -9.40 -7.77 -6.65
C ASN A 474 -8.92 -6.37 -7.08
N SER A 475 -9.40 -5.86 -8.20
CA SER A 475 -9.16 -4.52 -8.73
C SER A 475 -10.46 -3.70 -8.75
N VAL A 476 -10.36 -2.40 -8.75
CA VAL A 476 -11.51 -1.48 -8.89
C VAL A 476 -12.14 -1.58 -10.30
N GLY A 477 -11.30 -1.70 -11.32
CA GLY A 477 -11.74 -1.85 -12.71
C GLY A 477 -10.69 -1.44 -13.74
N PRO A 478 -10.97 -1.68 -15.04
CA PRO A 478 -9.98 -1.54 -16.12
C PRO A 478 -9.48 -0.10 -16.32
N ASN A 479 -10.26 0.91 -15.94
CA ASN A 479 -9.86 2.30 -16.12
C ASN A 479 -9.06 2.87 -14.93
N GLU A 480 -8.82 2.09 -13.89
CA GLU A 480 -8.19 2.58 -12.66
C GLU A 480 -6.76 3.07 -12.92
N ALA A 481 -5.92 2.22 -13.53
CA ALA A 481 -4.54 2.55 -13.83
C ALA A 481 -4.42 3.84 -14.66
N ARG A 482 -5.19 3.93 -15.75
CA ARG A 482 -5.21 5.10 -16.63
C ARG A 482 -5.53 6.39 -15.86
N VAL A 483 -6.61 6.38 -15.09
CA VAL A 483 -7.06 7.57 -14.34
C VAL A 483 -6.03 7.98 -13.31
N LEU A 484 -5.37 7.04 -12.63
CA LEU A 484 -4.34 7.33 -11.64
C LEU A 484 -3.07 7.89 -12.30
N LEU A 485 -2.61 7.29 -13.40
CA LEU A 485 -1.40 7.75 -14.10
C LEU A 485 -1.60 9.10 -14.79
N GLU A 486 -2.71 9.32 -15.49
CA GLU A 486 -3.03 10.62 -16.10
C GLU A 486 -3.14 11.72 -15.03
N SER A 487 -3.72 11.40 -13.87
CA SER A 487 -3.77 12.32 -12.72
C SER A 487 -2.40 12.61 -12.14
N MET A 488 -1.51 11.61 -12.08
CA MET A 488 -0.13 11.78 -11.60
C MET A 488 0.70 12.60 -12.58
N ASP A 489 0.58 12.36 -13.89
CA ASP A 489 1.27 13.17 -14.91
C ASP A 489 0.82 14.64 -14.87
N ALA A 490 -0.47 14.89 -14.72
CA ALA A 490 -1.00 16.24 -14.52
C ALA A 490 -0.47 16.89 -13.24
N LEU A 491 -0.40 16.12 -12.13
CA LEU A 491 0.11 16.60 -10.86
C LEU A 491 1.60 16.96 -10.96
N THR A 492 2.43 16.06 -11.46
CA THR A 492 3.89 16.28 -11.59
C THR A 492 4.22 17.40 -12.58
N SER A 493 3.48 17.50 -13.67
CA SER A 493 3.60 18.60 -14.64
C SER A 493 3.23 19.96 -14.02
N SER A 494 2.23 20.00 -13.14
CA SER A 494 1.74 21.24 -12.52
C SER A 494 2.68 21.81 -11.45
N VAL A 495 3.54 21.00 -10.84
CA VAL A 495 4.44 21.47 -9.78
C VAL A 495 5.76 22.06 -10.30
N ARG A 496 6.01 21.91 -11.62
CA ARG A 496 7.25 22.36 -12.27
C ARG A 496 7.03 23.31 -13.45
N GLY A 497 5.79 23.69 -13.69
CA GLY A 497 5.29 24.48 -14.83
C GLY A 497 5.87 25.84 -15.06
#